data_9fce15e23d97d2b120fc3ba99ab5c6d9
#
_entry.id   9fce15e23d97d2b120fc3ba99ab5c6d9
#
_cell.length_a   1.000
_cell.length_b   1.000
_cell.length_c   1.000
_cell.angle_alpha   90.00
_cell.angle_beta   90.00
_cell.angle_gamma   90.00
#
_symmetry.space_group_name_H-M   'P 1'
#
loop_
_entity.id
_entity.type
_entity.pdbx_description
1 polymer ?
#
loop_
_entity_poly.entity_id
_entity_poly.type
_entity_poly.pdbx_seq_one_letter_code
_entity_poly.pdbx_strand_id
1 'polypeptide(L)'
;LPLVWNASLPDHWSQWVRFALLTGMRKSETKRAYIQGDEIVVDNTKNGTRHRIPLTPSVEKNFSDYSAIKCFKPLTKYVESATEVRTTPHDLRRTFASIARMAGIQQSTIAWLMNHSAGRSSQTDYYQGRPENFVLREALLRMEDTYKTLGCKDI
;
A
#
# COMPACT_ATOMS: atom_id res chain seq x y z
N LEU A 1 9.10 7.75 -8.63
CA LEU A 1 7.88 7.70 -7.82
C LEU A 1 6.96 8.91 -8.03
N PRO A 2 7.42 10.19 -7.90
CA PRO A 2 6.53 11.35 -8.08
C PRO A 2 5.84 11.37 -9.46
N LEU A 3 6.52 10.93 -10.51
CA LEU A 3 5.93 10.82 -11.85
C LEU A 3 4.68 9.94 -11.87
N VAL A 4 4.74 8.78 -11.22
CA VAL A 4 3.60 7.84 -11.19
C VAL A 4 2.50 8.33 -10.25
N TRP A 5 2.86 8.91 -9.09
CA TRP A 5 1.91 9.47 -8.14
C TRP A 5 1.12 10.65 -8.71
N ASN A 6 1.83 11.56 -9.39
CA ASN A 6 1.27 12.81 -9.95
C ASN A 6 0.78 12.64 -11.41
N ALA A 7 0.81 11.43 -11.95
CA ALA A 7 0.40 11.16 -13.32
C ALA A 7 -1.07 11.53 -13.55
N SER A 8 -1.35 12.13 -14.70
CA SER A 8 -2.73 12.40 -15.14
C SER A 8 -3.36 11.10 -15.62
N LEU A 9 -4.03 10.39 -14.72
CA LEU A 9 -4.74 9.13 -14.97
C LEU A 9 -6.24 9.34 -14.78
N PRO A 10 -7.09 8.47 -15.35
CA PRO A 10 -8.50 8.42 -14.96
C PRO A 10 -8.65 8.29 -13.44
N ASP A 11 -9.62 8.96 -12.83
CA ASP A 11 -9.75 9.13 -11.38
C ASP A 11 -9.66 7.82 -10.59
N HIS A 12 -10.36 6.78 -11.05
CA HIS A 12 -10.34 5.48 -10.40
C HIS A 12 -8.95 4.81 -10.41
N TRP A 13 -8.12 5.07 -11.44
CA TRP A 13 -6.74 4.60 -11.51
C TRP A 13 -5.80 5.45 -10.66
N SER A 14 -5.99 6.78 -10.64
CA SER A 14 -5.24 7.68 -9.75
C SER A 14 -5.44 7.28 -8.28
N GLN A 15 -6.69 7.11 -7.87
CA GLN A 15 -7.03 6.65 -6.52
C GLN A 15 -6.41 5.28 -6.21
N TRP A 16 -6.56 4.32 -7.13
CA TRP A 16 -6.02 2.97 -6.92
C TRP A 16 -4.50 2.97 -6.81
N VAL A 17 -3.78 3.72 -7.64
CA VAL A 17 -2.31 3.85 -7.60
C VAL A 17 -1.86 4.41 -6.25
N ARG A 18 -2.50 5.50 -5.81
CA ARG A 18 -2.19 6.13 -4.52
C ARG A 18 -2.50 5.18 -3.36
N PHE A 19 -3.66 4.53 -3.37
CA PHE A 19 -4.02 3.53 -2.37
C PHE A 19 -3.02 2.37 -2.31
N ALA A 20 -2.60 1.83 -3.46
CA ALA A 20 -1.61 0.76 -3.54
C ALA A 20 -0.23 1.19 -3.01
N LEU A 21 0.19 2.43 -3.29
CA LEU A 21 1.43 3.02 -2.79
C LEU A 21 1.37 3.32 -1.28
N LEU A 22 0.21 3.70 -0.75
CA LEU A 22 0.01 4.00 0.67
C LEU A 22 -0.10 2.75 1.55
N THR A 23 -0.59 1.64 0.99
CA THR A 23 -0.88 0.42 1.78
C THR A 23 0.07 -0.74 1.51
N GLY A 24 0.72 -0.75 0.34
CA GLY A 24 1.53 -1.88 -0.11
C GLY A 24 0.74 -3.17 -0.32
N MET A 25 -0.59 -3.13 -0.36
CA MET A 25 -1.44 -4.30 -0.56
C MET A 25 -1.21 -4.98 -1.91
N ARG A 26 -1.45 -6.29 -1.99
CA ARG A 26 -1.50 -6.99 -3.26
C ARG A 26 -2.75 -6.56 -4.05
N LYS A 27 -2.67 -6.52 -5.39
CA LYS A 27 -3.81 -6.18 -6.27
C LYS A 27 -5.07 -7.01 -5.99
N SER A 28 -4.92 -8.27 -5.60
CA SER A 28 -6.07 -9.13 -5.24
C SER A 28 -6.64 -8.80 -3.87
N GLU A 29 -5.84 -8.25 -2.97
CA GLU A 29 -6.24 -7.81 -1.64
C GLU A 29 -7.01 -6.49 -1.75
N THR A 30 -6.55 -5.52 -2.56
CA THR A 30 -7.24 -4.24 -2.74
C THR A 30 -8.70 -4.41 -3.22
N LYS A 31 -8.97 -5.45 -4.01
CA LYS A 31 -10.32 -5.78 -4.51
C LYS A 31 -11.28 -6.32 -3.44
N ARG A 32 -10.77 -6.74 -2.30
CA ARG A 32 -11.53 -7.37 -1.21
C ARG A 32 -11.40 -6.60 0.10
N ALA A 33 -10.70 -5.47 0.04
CA ALA A 33 -10.50 -4.60 1.17
C ALA A 33 -11.80 -3.85 1.51
N TYR A 34 -12.07 -3.69 2.79
CA TYR A 34 -13.16 -2.88 3.31
C TYR A 34 -12.72 -2.15 4.58
N ILE A 35 -13.44 -1.09 4.93
CA ILE A 35 -13.19 -0.35 6.17
C ILE A 35 -13.96 -1.00 7.31
N GLN A 36 -13.29 -1.24 8.44
CA GLN A 36 -13.89 -1.65 9.70
C GLN A 36 -13.28 -0.82 10.85
N GLY A 37 -14.08 0.09 11.40
CA GLY A 37 -13.58 1.03 12.40
C GLY A 37 -12.48 1.93 11.82
N ASP A 38 -11.31 1.91 12.42
CA ASP A 38 -10.13 2.66 12.01
C ASP A 38 -9.09 1.84 11.21
N GLU A 39 -9.54 0.75 10.60
CA GLU A 39 -8.68 -0.16 9.84
C GLU A 39 -9.25 -0.48 8.44
N ILE A 40 -8.33 -0.68 7.49
CA ILE A 40 -8.60 -1.41 6.25
C ILE A 40 -8.40 -2.90 6.51
N VAL A 41 -9.38 -3.71 6.16
CA VAL A 41 -9.42 -5.15 6.46
C VAL A 41 -9.55 -5.98 5.19
N VAL A 42 -8.83 -7.10 5.15
CA VAL A 42 -8.98 -8.18 4.15
C VAL A 42 -9.05 -9.51 4.88
N ASP A 43 -10.21 -10.18 4.87
CA ASP A 43 -10.42 -11.41 5.65
C ASP A 43 -9.62 -12.59 5.13
N ASN A 44 -9.67 -12.87 3.83
CA ASN A 44 -9.03 -14.03 3.22
C ASN A 44 -7.89 -13.60 2.31
N THR A 45 -6.66 -13.60 2.81
CA THR A 45 -5.47 -13.31 2.02
C THR A 45 -4.87 -14.59 1.41
N LYS A 46 -3.93 -14.44 0.47
CA LYS A 46 -3.21 -15.58 -0.09
C LYS A 46 -2.51 -16.44 0.98
N ASN A 47 -2.17 -15.84 2.11
CA ASN A 47 -1.48 -16.52 3.22
C ASN A 47 -2.46 -17.16 4.22
N GLY A 48 -3.77 -17.17 3.94
CA GLY A 48 -4.79 -17.73 4.83
C GLY A 48 -5.05 -16.92 6.11
N THR A 49 -4.50 -15.71 6.21
CA THR A 49 -4.62 -14.86 7.40
C THR A 49 -5.45 -13.62 7.12
N ARG A 50 -6.15 -13.13 8.12
CA ARG A 50 -6.79 -11.81 8.09
C ARG A 50 -5.72 -10.74 8.12
N HIS A 51 -5.76 -9.80 7.17
CA HIS A 51 -4.84 -8.67 7.09
C HIS A 51 -5.54 -7.38 7.50
N ARG A 52 -4.92 -6.59 8.37
CA ARG A 52 -5.44 -5.33 8.85
C ARG A 52 -4.36 -4.26 8.79
N ILE A 53 -4.69 -3.10 8.23
CA ILE A 53 -3.83 -1.93 8.12
C ILE A 53 -4.55 -0.73 8.75
N PRO A 54 -3.90 0.07 9.60
CA PRO A 54 -4.52 1.28 10.16
C PRO A 54 -4.98 2.24 9.07
N LEU A 55 -6.12 2.85 9.29
CA LEU A 55 -6.65 3.90 8.43
C LEU A 55 -5.99 5.22 8.77
N THR A 56 -5.23 5.79 7.83
CA THR A 56 -4.76 7.18 7.91
C THR A 56 -5.62 8.07 7.02
N PRO A 57 -5.62 9.41 7.21
CA PRO A 57 -6.41 10.31 6.35
C PRO A 57 -6.13 10.13 4.86
N SER A 58 -4.85 9.92 4.48
CA SER A 58 -4.48 9.72 3.08
C SER A 58 -4.93 8.37 2.55
N VAL A 59 -4.88 7.31 3.36
CA VAL A 59 -5.40 5.99 3.00
C VAL A 59 -6.92 6.05 2.82
N GLU A 60 -7.64 6.70 3.73
CA GLU A 60 -9.09 6.87 3.68
C GLU A 60 -9.52 7.65 2.44
N LYS A 61 -8.86 8.79 2.16
CA LYS A 61 -9.10 9.63 0.98
C LYS A 61 -8.98 8.86 -0.34
N ASN A 62 -8.06 7.91 -0.41
CA ASN A 62 -7.78 7.14 -1.62
C ASN A 62 -8.42 5.73 -1.61
N PHE A 63 -9.17 5.37 -0.56
CA PHE A 63 -9.93 4.12 -0.54
C PHE A 63 -11.19 4.23 -1.40
N SER A 64 -11.49 3.17 -2.14
CA SER A 64 -12.73 2.99 -2.88
C SER A 64 -13.04 1.49 -3.00
N ASP A 65 -14.23 1.15 -3.42
CA ASP A 65 -14.55 -0.24 -3.77
C ASP A 65 -13.91 -0.61 -5.11
N TYR A 66 -12.81 -1.31 -5.03
CA TYR A 66 -12.05 -1.78 -6.20
C TYR A 66 -12.48 -3.16 -6.70
N SER A 67 -13.55 -3.74 -6.17
CA SER A 67 -14.03 -5.09 -6.53
C SER A 67 -14.39 -5.21 -8.03
N ALA A 68 -14.90 -4.13 -8.62
CA ALA A 68 -15.27 -4.06 -10.02
C ALA A 68 -14.08 -4.11 -11.01
N ILE A 69 -12.86 -3.89 -10.55
CA ILE A 69 -11.67 -3.93 -11.44
C ILE A 69 -11.42 -5.37 -11.88
N LYS A 70 -11.81 -5.71 -13.10
CA LYS A 70 -11.60 -7.05 -13.68
C LYS A 70 -10.15 -7.30 -14.08
N CYS A 71 -9.47 -6.29 -14.64
CA CYS A 71 -8.13 -6.40 -15.21
C CYS A 71 -7.29 -5.15 -14.95
N PHE A 72 -6.01 -5.35 -14.63
CA PHE A 72 -5.04 -4.25 -14.39
C PHE A 72 -4.14 -3.93 -15.60
N LYS A 73 -4.33 -4.61 -16.74
CA LYS A 73 -3.57 -4.28 -17.97
C LYS A 73 -3.78 -2.83 -18.46
N PRO A 74 -5.02 -2.27 -18.39
CA PRO A 74 -5.23 -0.87 -18.75
C PRO A 74 -4.42 0.09 -17.89
N LEU A 75 -4.31 -0.14 -16.58
CA LEU A 75 -3.51 0.69 -15.68
C LEU A 75 -2.07 0.83 -16.16
N THR A 76 -1.41 -0.31 -16.46
CA THR A 76 0.00 -0.29 -16.95
C THR A 76 0.14 0.56 -18.20
N LYS A 77 -0.81 0.46 -19.14
CA LYS A 77 -0.80 1.28 -20.36
C LYS A 77 -1.00 2.78 -20.07
N TYR A 78 -1.96 3.12 -19.18
CA TYR A 78 -2.20 4.52 -18.80
C TYR A 78 -0.99 5.14 -18.12
N VAL A 79 -0.36 4.43 -17.17
CA VAL A 79 0.83 4.92 -16.47
C VAL A 79 1.99 5.08 -17.45
N GLU A 80 2.22 4.10 -18.31
CA GLU A 80 3.29 4.15 -19.33
C GLU A 80 3.09 5.32 -20.30
N SER A 81 1.86 5.55 -20.78
CA SER A 81 1.53 6.71 -21.64
C SER A 81 1.75 8.05 -20.95
N ALA A 82 1.45 8.15 -19.66
CA ALA A 82 1.51 9.42 -18.93
C ALA A 82 2.92 9.73 -18.39
N THR A 83 3.78 8.73 -18.22
CA THR A 83 5.06 8.88 -17.51
C THR A 83 6.26 8.35 -18.28
N GLU A 84 6.06 7.69 -19.40
CA GLU A 84 7.07 6.93 -20.16
C GLU A 84 7.73 5.80 -19.33
N VAL A 85 7.16 5.49 -18.16
CA VAL A 85 7.67 4.46 -17.24
C VAL A 85 6.65 3.33 -17.14
N ARG A 86 7.03 2.15 -17.63
CA ARG A 86 6.22 0.96 -17.45
C ARG A 86 6.14 0.59 -15.98
N THR A 87 4.94 0.64 -15.41
CA THR A 87 4.69 0.34 -14.00
C THR A 87 3.57 -0.68 -13.85
N THR A 88 3.83 -1.72 -13.10
CA THR A 88 2.85 -2.78 -12.79
C THR A 88 2.35 -2.64 -11.34
N PRO A 89 1.22 -3.28 -10.97
CA PRO A 89 0.79 -3.36 -9.56
C PRO A 89 1.85 -3.92 -8.62
N HIS A 90 2.71 -4.81 -9.09
CA HIS A 90 3.79 -5.37 -8.28
C HIS A 90 4.92 -4.36 -8.03
N ASP A 91 5.20 -3.51 -9.01
CA ASP A 91 6.21 -2.45 -8.88
C ASP A 91 5.77 -1.40 -7.86
N LEU A 92 4.47 -1.04 -7.82
CA LEU A 92 3.93 -0.15 -6.79
C LEU A 92 4.13 -0.73 -5.38
N ARG A 93 3.89 -2.01 -5.21
CA ARG A 93 4.13 -2.70 -3.93
C ARG A 93 5.63 -2.76 -3.56
N ARG A 94 6.53 -2.95 -4.52
CA ARG A 94 7.98 -2.85 -4.29
C ARG A 94 8.38 -1.43 -3.92
N THR A 95 7.78 -0.44 -4.55
CA THR A 95 7.99 0.98 -4.24
C THR A 95 7.58 1.29 -2.81
N PHE A 96 6.39 0.81 -2.35
CA PHE A 96 5.98 0.91 -0.95
C PHE A 96 7.09 0.41 0.00
N ALA A 97 7.61 -0.79 -0.22
CA ALA A 97 8.67 -1.35 0.63
C ALA A 97 9.96 -0.51 0.61
N SER A 98 10.30 0.08 -0.54
CA SER A 98 11.47 0.94 -0.68
C SER A 98 11.29 2.26 0.08
N ILE A 99 10.13 2.89 -0.04
CA ILE A 99 9.79 4.12 0.68
C ILE A 99 9.73 3.87 2.19
N ALA A 100 9.16 2.76 2.62
CA ALA A 100 9.13 2.38 4.03
C ALA A 100 10.55 2.27 4.62
N ARG A 101 11.48 1.67 3.88
CA ARG A 101 12.90 1.64 4.27
C ARG A 101 13.52 3.03 4.31
N MET A 102 13.26 3.89 3.32
CA MET A 102 13.73 5.29 3.32
C MET A 102 13.18 6.08 4.51
N ALA A 103 11.94 5.83 4.90
CA ALA A 103 11.32 6.42 6.08
C ALA A 103 11.86 5.86 7.42
N GLY A 104 12.83 4.94 7.38
CA GLY A 104 13.43 4.33 8.56
C GLY A 104 12.50 3.35 9.27
N ILE A 105 11.52 2.75 8.57
CA ILE A 105 10.63 1.75 9.15
C ILE A 105 11.36 0.40 9.26
N GLN A 106 11.21 -0.24 10.40
CA GLN A 106 11.81 -1.55 10.65
C GLN A 106 11.27 -2.63 9.69
N GLN A 107 12.13 -3.55 9.27
CA GLN A 107 11.77 -4.58 8.30
C GLN A 107 10.60 -5.47 8.77
N SER A 108 10.51 -5.77 10.06
CA SER A 108 9.39 -6.51 10.65
C SER A 108 8.07 -5.76 10.48
N THR A 109 8.04 -4.45 10.74
CA THR A 109 6.86 -3.59 10.56
C THR A 109 6.45 -3.54 9.09
N ILE A 110 7.42 -3.40 8.16
CA ILE A 110 7.15 -3.45 6.72
C ILE A 110 6.51 -4.78 6.32
N ALA A 111 7.04 -5.90 6.83
CA ALA A 111 6.49 -7.22 6.56
C ALA A 111 5.05 -7.38 7.05
N TRP A 112 4.72 -6.80 8.22
CA TRP A 112 3.35 -6.76 8.74
C TRP A 112 2.42 -5.93 7.86
N LEU A 113 2.81 -4.70 7.52
CA LEU A 113 2.03 -3.82 6.64
C LEU A 113 1.77 -4.45 5.28
N MET A 114 2.74 -5.18 4.74
CA MET A 114 2.62 -5.85 3.45
C MET A 114 1.96 -7.24 3.54
N ASN A 115 1.62 -7.76 4.70
CA ASN A 115 1.22 -9.16 4.87
C ASN A 115 2.20 -10.14 4.21
N HIS A 116 3.50 -9.96 4.48
CA HIS A 116 4.57 -10.76 3.88
C HIS A 116 5.04 -11.82 4.86
N SER A 117 4.91 -13.10 4.50
CA SER A 117 5.28 -14.22 5.37
C SER A 117 6.79 -14.35 5.58
N ALA A 118 7.60 -14.00 4.58
CA ALA A 118 9.06 -14.14 4.63
C ALA A 118 9.75 -13.21 5.65
N GLY A 119 9.11 -12.13 6.08
CA GLY A 119 9.65 -11.23 7.14
C GLY A 119 9.24 -11.66 8.55
N ARG A 120 8.45 -12.72 8.70
CA ARG A 120 7.99 -13.29 9.98
C ARG A 120 8.75 -14.58 10.36
N SER A 121 9.84 -14.88 9.67
CA SER A 121 10.52 -16.17 9.80
C SER A 121 11.61 -16.22 10.89
N SER A 122 11.85 -15.12 11.61
CA SER A 122 12.68 -15.20 12.81
C SER A 122 11.85 -15.68 14.00
N GLN A 123 12.43 -16.54 14.86
CA GLN A 123 11.79 -16.93 16.11
C GLN A 123 11.37 -15.70 16.94
N THR A 124 12.12 -14.62 16.86
CA THR A 124 11.84 -13.35 17.53
C THR A 124 10.54 -12.71 17.05
N ASP A 125 10.26 -12.72 15.73
CA ASP A 125 9.02 -12.16 15.17
C ASP A 125 7.80 -13.00 15.55
N TYR A 126 7.95 -14.30 15.72
CA TYR A 126 6.89 -15.18 16.19
C TYR A 126 6.45 -14.86 17.63
N TYR A 127 7.41 -14.52 18.51
CA TYR A 127 7.14 -14.17 19.90
C TYR A 127 6.67 -12.71 20.09
N GLN A 128 6.99 -11.80 19.18
CA GLN A 128 6.57 -10.40 19.29
C GLN A 128 5.12 -10.15 18.83
N GLY A 129 4.52 -11.08 18.09
CA GLY A 129 3.15 -10.92 17.58
C GLY A 129 2.99 -9.78 16.56
N ARG A 130 1.76 -9.40 16.28
CA ARG A 130 1.45 -8.23 15.45
C ARG A 130 1.79 -6.96 16.23
N PRO A 131 2.52 -5.99 15.61
CA PRO A 131 2.74 -4.69 16.24
C PRO A 131 1.39 -4.02 16.60
N GLU A 132 1.41 -3.24 17.67
CA GLU A 132 0.25 -2.45 18.08
C GLU A 132 -0.21 -1.52 16.96
N ASN A 133 -1.50 -1.24 16.90
CA ASN A 133 -2.09 -0.47 15.80
C ASN A 133 -1.49 0.94 15.68
N PHE A 134 -1.16 1.57 16.82
CA PHE A 134 -0.52 2.89 16.82
C PHE A 134 0.89 2.87 16.20
N VAL A 135 1.66 1.78 16.38
CA VAL A 135 3.00 1.63 15.77
C VAL A 135 2.89 1.53 14.25
N LEU A 136 1.93 0.72 13.77
CA LEU A 136 1.67 0.60 12.33
C LEU A 136 1.16 1.91 11.73
N ARG A 137 0.29 2.64 12.45
CA ARG A 137 -0.23 3.94 12.03
C ARG A 137 0.87 4.99 11.96
N GLU A 138 1.73 5.07 12.96
CA GLU A 138 2.88 5.98 12.95
C GLU A 138 3.81 5.69 11.78
N ALA A 139 4.08 4.41 11.50
CA ALA A 139 4.88 4.02 10.35
C ALA A 139 4.27 4.53 9.03
N LEU A 140 2.96 4.39 8.84
CA LEU A 140 2.27 4.90 7.64
C LEU A 140 2.34 6.43 7.55
N LEU A 141 2.14 7.15 8.65
CA LEU A 141 2.24 8.61 8.68
C LEU A 141 3.65 9.10 8.32
N ARG A 142 4.69 8.45 8.84
CA ARG A 142 6.09 8.74 8.45
C ARG A 142 6.35 8.48 6.96
N MET A 143 5.72 7.48 6.40
CA MET A 143 5.78 7.22 4.95
C MET A 143 5.07 8.34 4.17
N GLU A 144 3.91 8.80 4.61
CA GLU A 144 3.19 9.93 4.00
C GLU A 144 4.07 11.18 3.95
N ASP A 145 4.79 11.49 5.04
CA ASP A 145 5.74 12.61 5.07
C ASP A 145 6.92 12.40 4.11
N THR A 146 7.39 11.16 3.97
CA THR A 146 8.42 10.83 2.99
C THR A 146 7.90 11.01 1.56
N TYR A 147 6.66 10.61 1.25
CA TYR A 147 6.03 10.88 -0.05
C TYR A 147 5.94 12.38 -0.35
N LYS A 148 5.53 13.21 0.64
CA LYS A 148 5.48 14.68 0.50
C LYS A 148 6.87 15.23 0.17
N THR A 149 7.89 14.83 0.94
CA THR A 149 9.30 15.25 0.72
C THR A 149 9.81 14.88 -0.67
N LEU A 150 9.36 13.76 -1.23
CA LEU A 150 9.70 13.32 -2.59
C LEU A 150 8.90 14.07 -3.67
N GLY A 151 7.97 14.96 -3.33
CA GLY A 151 7.20 15.75 -4.29
C GLY A 151 5.90 15.10 -4.75
N CYS A 152 5.37 14.13 -4.02
CA CYS A 152 4.01 13.62 -4.24
C CYS A 152 3.00 14.67 -3.76
N LYS A 153 2.04 15.04 -4.62
CA LYS A 153 1.04 16.06 -4.34
C LYS A 153 -0.23 15.45 -3.74
N ASP A 154 -0.99 16.24 -2.99
CA ASP A 154 -2.33 15.90 -2.50
C ASP A 154 -2.38 14.63 -1.61
N ILE A 155 -1.34 14.43 -0.81
CA ILE A 155 -1.30 13.37 0.21
C ILE A 155 -2.17 13.75 1.40
#